data_ac4502abdbcca35ee18986a25688be2e
#
_entry.id   ac4502abdbcca35ee18986a25688be2e
#
_cell.length_a   1.000
_cell.length_b   1.000
_cell.length_c   1.000
_cell.angle_alpha   90.00
_cell.angle_beta   90.00
_cell.angle_gamma   90.00
#
_symmetry.space_group_name_H-M   'P 1'
#
loop_
_entity.id
_entity.type
_entity.pdbx_description
1 polymer ?
#
loop_
_entity_poly.entity_id
_entity_poly.type
_entity_poly.pdbx_seq_one_letter_code
_entity_poly.pdbx_strand_id
1 'polypeptide(L)'
;IESLNTAPTNGIRELKMALNLGKPLGSNDVAWQITPIINAAGRLGRPKLALDLFQAKTAIEATETALQLIQANNERRRLGTEAWGLIQDQLAESVKTSGGKFAIVGSSRIKSGITGLLASRAANIMKIPVIVAVFKTDGICTGSIRGGDAFPLSQILAYCADLFLDYGGHDSAAGFTMKTDNWQAFLERLAQFMARTELITEEPEFLIDAELPHSFVTPDLLQLCRYFE
;
A
#
# COMPACT_ATOMS: atom_id res chain seq x y z
N ILE A 1 18.84 11.37 -1.97
CA ILE A 1 19.67 10.41 -1.21
C ILE A 1 20.97 11.08 -0.74
N GLU A 2 21.68 11.78 -1.61
CA GLU A 2 22.91 12.50 -1.24
C GLU A 2 22.70 13.42 -0.03
N SER A 3 21.70 14.28 -0.02
CA SER A 3 21.38 15.16 1.11
C SER A 3 21.05 14.40 2.40
N LEU A 4 20.43 13.23 2.32
CA LEU A 4 20.17 12.39 3.50
C LEU A 4 21.44 11.80 4.11
N ASN A 5 22.52 11.69 3.32
CA ASN A 5 23.80 11.17 3.76
C ASN A 5 24.75 12.27 4.23
N THR A 6 24.80 13.42 3.53
CA THR A 6 25.77 14.49 3.77
C THR A 6 25.28 15.52 4.79
N ALA A 7 23.99 15.88 4.76
CA ALA A 7 23.41 16.90 5.62
C ALA A 7 22.00 16.51 6.11
N PRO A 8 21.83 15.37 6.80
CA PRO A 8 20.52 14.95 7.28
C PRO A 8 20.01 15.94 8.35
N THR A 9 18.68 16.15 8.36
CA THR A 9 18.02 16.82 9.48
C THR A 9 18.23 16.02 10.77
N ASN A 10 18.04 16.65 11.92
CA ASN A 10 18.12 15.94 13.21
C ASN A 10 17.22 14.71 13.21
N GLY A 11 15.98 14.85 12.75
CA GLY A 11 15.02 13.74 12.71
C GLY A 11 15.50 12.54 11.89
N ILE A 12 16.02 12.77 10.68
CA ILE A 12 16.53 11.69 9.84
C ILE A 12 17.79 11.06 10.44
N ARG A 13 18.67 11.87 11.05
CA ARG A 13 19.88 11.36 11.71
C ARG A 13 19.53 10.42 12.86
N GLU A 14 18.66 10.86 13.77
CA GLU A 14 18.27 10.08 14.92
C GLU A 14 17.44 8.83 14.53
N LEU A 15 16.56 8.95 13.54
CA LEU A 15 15.86 7.78 12.99
C LEU A 15 16.82 6.76 12.40
N LYS A 16 17.82 7.21 11.62
CA LYS A 16 18.87 6.36 11.07
C LYS A 16 19.66 5.65 12.17
N MET A 17 20.03 6.37 13.23
CA MET A 17 20.72 5.78 14.39
C MET A 17 19.84 4.75 15.11
N ALA A 18 18.58 5.07 15.38
CA ALA A 18 17.64 4.17 16.05
C ALA A 18 17.36 2.86 15.24
N LEU A 19 17.53 2.92 13.92
CA LEU A 19 17.39 1.78 13.02
C LEU A 19 18.72 1.02 12.77
N ASN A 20 19.82 1.45 13.38
CA ASN A 20 21.18 0.91 13.14
C ASN A 20 21.61 0.94 11.67
N LEU A 21 21.21 1.97 10.92
CA LEU A 21 21.61 2.18 9.53
C LEU A 21 22.97 2.85 9.45
N GLY A 22 24.03 2.11 9.75
CA GLY A 22 25.41 2.63 9.88
C GLY A 22 26.12 2.94 8.55
N LYS A 23 25.56 2.55 7.40
CA LYS A 23 26.11 2.82 6.06
C LYS A 23 25.47 4.06 5.44
N PRO A 24 26.08 4.65 4.40
CA PRO A 24 25.36 5.59 3.56
C PRO A 24 24.06 4.95 3.04
N LEU A 25 22.96 5.72 3.10
CA LEU A 25 21.64 5.25 2.67
C LEU A 25 21.62 5.12 1.15
N GLY A 26 21.17 3.95 0.67
CA GLY A 26 20.74 3.76 -0.71
C GLY A 26 19.24 3.98 -0.89
N SER A 27 18.76 3.93 -2.14
CA SER A 27 17.34 4.03 -2.47
C SER A 27 16.51 2.96 -1.77
N ASN A 28 17.03 1.73 -1.71
CA ASN A 28 16.38 0.60 -1.03
C ASN A 28 16.23 0.83 0.48
N ASP A 29 17.23 1.42 1.16
CA ASP A 29 17.12 1.72 2.58
C ASP A 29 16.03 2.75 2.84
N VAL A 30 15.96 3.79 2.01
CA VAL A 30 14.91 4.80 2.11
C VAL A 30 13.54 4.18 1.86
N ALA A 31 13.38 3.43 0.78
CA ALA A 31 12.10 2.85 0.37
C ALA A 31 11.56 1.82 1.37
N TRP A 32 12.44 0.94 1.90
CA TRP A 32 12.01 -0.23 2.66
C TRP A 32 12.24 -0.12 4.17
N GLN A 33 13.12 0.75 4.63
CA GLN A 33 13.42 0.89 6.06
C GLN A 33 12.91 2.20 6.64
N ILE A 34 13.05 3.34 5.96
CA ILE A 34 12.65 4.65 6.47
C ILE A 34 11.18 4.96 6.14
N THR A 35 10.81 4.88 4.87
CA THR A 35 9.47 5.25 4.38
C THR A 35 8.32 4.53 5.08
N PRO A 36 8.39 3.20 5.35
CA PRO A 36 7.32 2.50 6.05
C PRO A 36 7.09 2.99 7.48
N ILE A 37 8.14 3.48 8.15
CA ILE A 37 8.07 4.01 9.52
C ILE A 37 7.36 5.35 9.52
N ILE A 38 7.74 6.25 8.62
CA ILE A 38 7.11 7.56 8.46
C ILE A 38 5.64 7.40 8.09
N ASN A 39 5.34 6.54 7.13
CA ASN A 39 3.98 6.27 6.66
C ASN A 39 3.09 5.62 7.72
N ALA A 40 3.65 4.91 8.71
CA ALA A 40 2.88 4.29 9.77
C ALA A 40 2.12 5.33 10.61
N ALA A 41 2.68 6.51 10.82
CA ALA A 41 2.03 7.58 11.54
C ALA A 41 0.70 8.01 10.88
N GLY A 42 0.70 8.25 9.59
CA GLY A 42 -0.51 8.60 8.83
C GLY A 42 -1.54 7.46 8.84
N ARG A 43 -1.11 6.21 8.67
CA ARG A 43 -1.99 5.03 8.70
C ARG A 43 -2.66 4.81 10.05
N LEU A 44 -2.04 5.24 11.14
CA LEU A 44 -2.60 5.16 12.49
C LEU A 44 -3.34 6.43 12.94
N GLY A 45 -3.53 7.41 12.03
CA GLY A 45 -4.20 8.66 12.33
C GLY A 45 -3.37 9.64 13.17
N ARG A 46 -2.03 9.49 13.14
CA ARG A 46 -1.07 10.34 13.89
C ARG A 46 -0.08 11.04 12.94
N PRO A 47 -0.52 11.71 11.83
CA PRO A 47 0.39 12.27 10.83
C PRO A 47 1.33 13.34 11.39
N LYS A 48 0.93 14.01 12.47
CA LYS A 48 1.74 15.00 13.17
C LYS A 48 3.09 14.44 13.65
N LEU A 49 3.14 13.16 14.06
CA LEU A 49 4.39 12.52 14.45
C LEU A 49 5.45 12.53 13.34
N ALA A 50 5.04 12.29 12.09
CA ALA A 50 5.96 12.35 10.96
C ALA A 50 6.44 13.78 10.70
N LEU A 51 5.56 14.77 10.85
CA LEU A 51 5.90 16.18 10.71
C LEU A 51 6.88 16.60 11.82
N ASP A 52 6.61 16.22 13.07
CA ASP A 52 7.45 16.55 14.23
C ASP A 52 8.88 15.99 14.06
N LEU A 53 9.04 14.81 13.48
CA LEU A 53 10.37 14.26 13.16
C LEU A 53 11.17 15.19 12.23
N PHE A 54 10.54 15.68 11.16
CA PHE A 54 11.22 16.55 10.19
C PHE A 54 11.49 17.93 10.74
N GLN A 55 10.69 18.41 11.68
CA GLN A 55 10.79 19.74 12.29
C GLN A 55 11.61 19.77 13.59
N ALA A 56 12.06 18.61 14.10
CA ALA A 56 12.83 18.51 15.35
C ALA A 56 14.09 19.37 15.30
N LYS A 57 14.21 20.29 16.27
CA LYS A 57 15.31 21.24 16.35
C LYS A 57 16.48 20.68 17.16
N THR A 58 16.22 19.80 18.10
CA THR A 58 17.21 19.19 18.98
C THR A 58 17.32 17.69 18.73
N ALA A 59 18.46 17.09 19.07
CA ALA A 59 18.65 15.64 19.00
C ALA A 59 17.70 14.91 19.96
N ILE A 60 17.37 15.49 21.12
CA ILE A 60 16.46 14.88 22.10
C ILE A 60 15.06 14.75 21.49
N GLU A 61 14.48 15.84 21.00
CA GLU A 61 13.17 15.83 20.33
C GLU A 61 13.12 14.84 19.16
N ALA A 62 14.20 14.82 18.36
CA ALA A 62 14.33 13.93 17.23
C ALA A 62 14.35 12.45 17.64
N THR A 63 15.11 12.10 18.70
CA THR A 63 15.20 10.74 19.23
C THR A 63 13.86 10.28 19.76
N GLU A 64 13.19 11.09 20.59
CA GLU A 64 11.87 10.75 21.14
C GLU A 64 10.84 10.49 20.02
N THR A 65 10.81 11.37 19.02
CA THR A 65 9.89 11.25 17.89
C THR A 65 10.21 10.02 17.01
N ALA A 66 11.50 9.76 16.76
CA ALA A 66 11.93 8.58 16.01
C ALA A 66 11.49 7.27 16.71
N LEU A 67 11.67 7.17 18.03
CA LEU A 67 11.22 6.02 18.80
C LEU A 67 9.69 5.82 18.75
N GLN A 68 8.93 6.92 18.85
CA GLN A 68 7.47 6.86 18.71
C GLN A 68 7.02 6.40 17.32
N LEU A 69 7.71 6.84 16.27
CA LEU A 69 7.44 6.39 14.89
C LEU A 69 7.76 4.91 14.68
N ILE A 70 8.88 4.43 15.24
CA ILE A 70 9.22 2.99 15.22
C ILE A 70 8.14 2.18 15.95
N GLN A 71 7.68 2.63 17.10
CA GLN A 71 6.60 2.00 17.85
C GLN A 71 5.30 1.99 17.04
N ALA A 72 4.94 3.11 16.40
CA ALA A 72 3.78 3.19 15.51
C ALA A 72 3.88 2.20 14.33
N ASN A 73 5.07 2.02 13.75
CA ASN A 73 5.27 1.04 12.69
C ASN A 73 5.11 -0.40 13.19
N ASN A 74 5.58 -0.72 14.40
CA ASN A 74 5.38 -2.02 15.01
C ASN A 74 3.89 -2.28 15.31
N GLU A 75 3.17 -1.27 15.81
CA GLU A 75 1.70 -1.33 16.00
C GLU A 75 0.99 -1.58 14.66
N ARG A 76 1.34 -0.85 13.61
CA ARG A 76 0.79 -1.06 12.26
C ARG A 76 1.03 -2.49 11.75
N ARG A 77 2.25 -3.03 11.96
CA ARG A 77 2.59 -4.41 11.55
C ARG A 77 1.72 -5.43 12.30
N ARG A 78 1.59 -5.28 13.61
CA ARG A 78 0.74 -6.15 14.45
C ARG A 78 -0.71 -6.12 13.97
N LEU A 79 -1.28 -4.92 13.81
CA LEU A 79 -2.64 -4.74 13.31
C LEU A 79 -2.84 -5.35 11.92
N GLY A 80 -1.84 -5.24 11.03
CA GLY A 80 -1.88 -5.86 9.71
C GLY A 80 -1.90 -7.39 9.76
N THR A 81 -1.13 -8.01 10.67
CA THR A 81 -1.12 -9.46 10.86
C THR A 81 -2.45 -9.96 11.45
N GLU A 82 -2.95 -9.30 12.49
CA GLU A 82 -4.24 -9.63 13.10
C GLU A 82 -5.40 -9.49 12.11
N ALA A 83 -5.44 -8.37 11.37
CA ALA A 83 -6.46 -8.15 10.37
C ALA A 83 -6.40 -9.16 9.22
N TRP A 84 -5.20 -9.57 8.80
CA TRP A 84 -5.04 -10.61 7.80
C TRP A 84 -5.68 -11.94 8.24
N GLY A 85 -5.41 -12.38 9.49
CA GLY A 85 -6.04 -13.57 10.05
C GLY A 85 -7.57 -13.51 10.11
N LEU A 86 -8.14 -12.29 10.20
CA LEU A 86 -9.59 -12.10 10.20
C LEU A 86 -10.25 -12.20 8.82
N ILE A 87 -9.52 -11.87 7.74
CA ILE A 87 -10.13 -11.68 6.42
C ILE A 87 -9.72 -12.69 5.37
N GLN A 88 -8.60 -13.41 5.56
CA GLN A 88 -8.06 -14.28 4.52
C GLN A 88 -9.04 -15.37 4.06
N ASP A 89 -9.77 -15.99 4.98
CA ASP A 89 -10.76 -17.03 4.65
C ASP A 89 -11.99 -16.45 3.95
N GLN A 90 -12.42 -15.25 4.37
CA GLN A 90 -13.52 -14.52 3.72
C GLN A 90 -13.15 -14.10 2.30
N LEU A 91 -11.91 -13.66 2.10
CA LEU A 91 -11.40 -13.34 0.76
C LEU A 91 -11.37 -14.59 -0.13
N ALA A 92 -10.89 -15.72 0.39
CA ALA A 92 -10.86 -16.98 -0.35
C ALA A 92 -12.28 -17.46 -0.75
N GLU A 93 -13.26 -17.29 0.14
CA GLU A 93 -14.65 -17.60 -0.18
C GLU A 93 -15.24 -16.62 -1.22
N SER A 94 -14.90 -15.35 -1.11
CA SER A 94 -15.30 -14.34 -2.09
C SER A 94 -14.76 -14.62 -3.49
N VAL A 95 -13.54 -15.14 -3.61
CA VAL A 95 -12.98 -15.61 -4.91
C VAL A 95 -13.85 -16.70 -5.53
N LYS A 96 -14.28 -17.67 -4.73
CA LYS A 96 -15.14 -18.76 -5.24
C LYS A 96 -16.49 -18.23 -5.73
N THR A 97 -17.11 -17.38 -4.93
CA THR A 97 -18.44 -16.80 -5.27
C THR A 97 -18.41 -15.86 -6.47
N SER A 98 -17.28 -15.18 -6.70
CA SER A 98 -17.08 -14.34 -7.88
C SER A 98 -16.65 -15.08 -9.14
N GLY A 99 -16.50 -16.41 -9.08
CA GLY A 99 -15.96 -17.22 -10.17
C GLY A 99 -14.50 -16.89 -10.49
N GLY A 100 -13.72 -16.49 -9.51
CA GLY A 100 -12.29 -16.16 -9.67
C GLY A 100 -12.01 -14.75 -10.19
N LYS A 101 -13.03 -13.92 -10.41
CA LYS A 101 -12.88 -12.62 -11.07
C LYS A 101 -12.40 -11.51 -10.14
N PHE A 102 -12.77 -11.55 -8.86
CA PHE A 102 -12.37 -10.58 -7.84
C PHE A 102 -12.53 -11.15 -6.43
N ALA A 103 -11.93 -10.50 -5.44
CA ALA A 103 -12.19 -10.76 -4.04
C ALA A 103 -12.63 -9.49 -3.31
N ILE A 104 -13.61 -9.61 -2.43
CA ILE A 104 -14.12 -8.48 -1.65
C ILE A 104 -14.41 -8.91 -0.22
N VAL A 105 -14.04 -8.05 0.72
CA VAL A 105 -14.38 -8.22 2.14
C VAL A 105 -14.69 -6.88 2.79
N GLY A 106 -15.73 -6.86 3.63
CA GLY A 106 -16.06 -5.74 4.50
C GLY A 106 -16.03 -6.17 5.96
N SER A 107 -15.43 -5.37 6.84
CA SER A 107 -15.33 -5.69 8.26
C SER A 107 -15.34 -4.43 9.12
N SER A 108 -16.03 -4.48 10.27
CA SER A 108 -15.94 -3.43 11.31
C SER A 108 -14.73 -3.60 12.24
N ARG A 109 -14.00 -4.71 12.13
CA ARG A 109 -12.88 -5.08 13.02
C ARG A 109 -11.51 -4.66 12.49
N ILE A 110 -11.46 -4.06 11.31
CA ILE A 110 -10.22 -3.59 10.66
C ILE A 110 -10.12 -2.07 10.82
N LYS A 111 -8.90 -1.55 10.97
CA LYS A 111 -8.67 -0.09 10.92
C LYS A 111 -8.57 0.38 9.46
N SER A 112 -9.22 1.51 9.15
CA SER A 112 -9.26 2.06 7.77
C SER A 112 -7.87 2.36 7.19
N GLY A 113 -6.91 2.81 8.00
CA GLY A 113 -5.56 3.15 7.53
C GLY A 113 -4.71 1.97 7.03
N ILE A 114 -5.17 0.71 7.22
CA ILE A 114 -4.45 -0.48 6.75
C ILE A 114 -5.18 -1.23 5.63
N THR A 115 -6.38 -0.81 5.22
CA THR A 115 -7.16 -1.49 4.16
C THR A 115 -6.38 -1.63 2.86
N GLY A 116 -5.68 -0.56 2.44
CA GLY A 116 -4.86 -0.57 1.23
C GLY A 116 -3.67 -1.55 1.31
N LEU A 117 -3.09 -1.76 2.49
CA LEU A 117 -2.02 -2.75 2.69
C LEU A 117 -2.55 -4.18 2.58
N LEU A 118 -3.71 -4.42 3.17
CA LEU A 118 -4.39 -5.73 3.11
C LEU A 118 -4.84 -6.05 1.68
N ALA A 119 -5.44 -5.08 0.99
CA ALA A 119 -5.84 -5.23 -0.40
C ALA A 119 -4.64 -5.51 -1.32
N SER A 120 -3.51 -4.77 -1.14
CA SER A 120 -2.28 -5.02 -1.91
C SER A 120 -1.70 -6.40 -1.64
N ARG A 121 -1.65 -6.82 -0.37
CA ARG A 121 -1.17 -8.16 0.00
C ARG A 121 -2.03 -9.24 -0.66
N ALA A 122 -3.35 -9.12 -0.57
CA ALA A 122 -4.28 -10.08 -1.14
C ALA A 122 -4.20 -10.11 -2.68
N ALA A 123 -4.16 -8.96 -3.34
CA ALA A 123 -4.04 -8.87 -4.81
C ALA A 123 -2.73 -9.50 -5.31
N ASN A 124 -1.63 -9.31 -4.59
CA ASN A 124 -0.34 -9.93 -4.92
C ASN A 124 -0.37 -11.46 -4.79
N ILE A 125 -1.09 -12.00 -3.81
CA ILE A 125 -1.22 -13.45 -3.59
C ILE A 125 -2.19 -14.07 -4.59
N MET A 126 -3.36 -13.44 -4.78
CA MET A 126 -4.47 -14.01 -5.55
C MET A 126 -4.37 -13.70 -7.04
N LYS A 127 -3.58 -12.68 -7.43
CA LYS A 127 -3.42 -12.20 -8.81
C LYS A 127 -4.74 -11.77 -9.47
N ILE A 128 -5.67 -11.31 -8.67
CA ILE A 128 -6.97 -10.78 -9.07
C ILE A 128 -7.24 -9.46 -8.33
N PRO A 129 -8.18 -8.64 -8.79
CA PRO A 129 -8.61 -7.45 -8.07
C PRO A 129 -9.14 -7.76 -6.68
N VAL A 130 -8.74 -6.97 -5.69
CA VAL A 130 -9.17 -7.14 -4.30
C VAL A 130 -9.68 -5.82 -3.72
N ILE A 131 -10.81 -5.92 -3.04
CA ILE A 131 -11.46 -4.83 -2.33
C ILE A 131 -11.49 -5.17 -0.84
N VAL A 132 -10.93 -4.28 -0.02
CA VAL A 132 -11.01 -4.38 1.44
C VAL A 132 -11.66 -3.13 1.99
N ALA A 133 -12.79 -3.29 2.68
CA ALA A 133 -13.58 -2.21 3.22
C ALA A 133 -13.75 -2.30 4.75
N VAL A 134 -13.99 -1.17 5.37
CA VAL A 134 -14.25 -1.03 6.80
C VAL A 134 -15.58 -0.34 7.02
N PHE A 135 -16.44 -0.98 7.80
CA PHE A 135 -17.69 -0.38 8.29
C PHE A 135 -17.42 0.36 9.59
N LYS A 136 -17.66 1.67 9.61
CA LYS A 136 -17.49 2.50 10.78
C LYS A 136 -18.83 2.63 11.53
N THR A 137 -18.74 3.01 12.81
CA THR A 137 -19.91 3.17 13.68
C THR A 137 -20.81 4.35 13.31
N ASP A 138 -20.32 5.30 12.52
CA ASP A 138 -21.05 6.46 12.02
C ASP A 138 -21.88 6.18 10.75
N GLY A 139 -22.01 4.91 10.34
CA GLY A 139 -22.73 4.51 9.15
C GLY A 139 -21.95 4.74 7.84
N ILE A 140 -20.65 4.99 7.94
CA ILE A 140 -19.76 5.19 6.80
C ILE A 140 -18.94 3.91 6.54
N CYS A 141 -18.84 3.55 5.28
CA CYS A 141 -17.95 2.51 4.76
C CYS A 141 -16.80 3.17 4.00
N THR A 142 -15.56 2.82 4.33
CA THR A 142 -14.39 3.24 3.57
C THR A 142 -13.64 2.02 3.07
N GLY A 143 -13.20 2.03 1.82
CA GLY A 143 -12.51 0.89 1.23
C GLY A 143 -11.32 1.27 0.38
N SER A 144 -10.49 0.27 0.14
CA SER A 144 -9.37 0.33 -0.80
C SER A 144 -9.51 -0.79 -1.81
N ILE A 145 -9.28 -0.46 -3.07
CA ILE A 145 -9.26 -1.40 -4.18
C ILE A 145 -7.82 -1.52 -4.68
N ARG A 146 -7.40 -2.73 -4.97
CA ARG A 146 -6.14 -3.01 -5.66
C ARG A 146 -6.42 -3.98 -6.79
N GLY A 147 -5.94 -3.66 -7.97
CA GLY A 147 -6.04 -4.49 -9.16
C GLY A 147 -4.68 -4.57 -9.85
N GLY A 148 -4.52 -5.50 -10.79
CA GLY A 148 -3.42 -5.49 -11.75
C GLY A 148 -3.72 -4.51 -12.90
N ASP A 149 -2.75 -4.32 -13.78
CA ASP A 149 -2.83 -3.35 -14.90
C ASP A 149 -3.98 -3.64 -15.89
N ALA A 150 -4.41 -4.89 -15.97
CA ALA A 150 -5.54 -5.32 -16.80
C ALA A 150 -6.93 -5.05 -16.19
N PHE A 151 -7.02 -4.47 -14.99
CA PHE A 151 -8.28 -4.27 -14.29
C PHE A 151 -8.76 -2.83 -14.41
N PRO A 152 -9.92 -2.57 -15.04
CA PRO A 152 -10.38 -1.22 -15.34
C PRO A 152 -10.97 -0.52 -14.11
N LEU A 153 -10.14 -0.21 -13.09
CA LEU A 153 -10.56 0.41 -11.83
C LEU A 153 -11.30 1.73 -12.04
N SER A 154 -10.82 2.58 -12.94
CA SER A 154 -11.44 3.85 -13.28
C SER A 154 -12.88 3.67 -13.79
N GLN A 155 -13.12 2.65 -14.61
CA GLN A 155 -14.45 2.35 -15.15
C GLN A 155 -15.39 1.81 -14.05
N ILE A 156 -14.90 0.97 -13.13
CA ILE A 156 -15.71 0.47 -12.00
C ILE A 156 -16.11 1.62 -11.08
N LEU A 157 -15.17 2.51 -10.75
CA LEU A 157 -15.47 3.68 -9.94
C LEU A 157 -16.51 4.57 -10.60
N ALA A 158 -16.38 4.83 -11.90
CA ALA A 158 -17.35 5.59 -12.66
C ALA A 158 -18.74 4.91 -12.72
N TYR A 159 -18.77 3.58 -12.90
CA TYR A 159 -20.01 2.80 -12.95
C TYR A 159 -20.76 2.79 -11.60
N CYS A 160 -20.04 2.95 -10.49
CA CYS A 160 -20.59 2.98 -9.14
C CYS A 160 -20.61 4.40 -8.52
N ALA A 161 -20.36 5.45 -9.29
CA ALA A 161 -20.08 6.80 -8.80
C ALA A 161 -21.18 7.36 -7.90
N ASP A 162 -22.45 7.12 -8.22
CA ASP A 162 -23.61 7.58 -7.44
C ASP A 162 -23.77 6.90 -6.08
N LEU A 163 -23.08 5.79 -5.84
CA LEU A 163 -23.07 5.10 -4.54
C LEU A 163 -22.04 5.70 -3.58
N PHE A 164 -21.03 6.40 -4.11
CA PHE A 164 -19.93 6.94 -3.33
C PHE A 164 -20.22 8.37 -2.83
N LEU A 165 -19.72 8.68 -1.65
CA LEU A 165 -19.62 10.03 -1.12
C LEU A 165 -18.33 10.71 -1.61
N ASP A 166 -17.29 9.90 -1.75
CA ASP A 166 -15.98 10.30 -2.26
C ASP A 166 -15.25 9.08 -2.81
N TYR A 167 -14.53 9.25 -3.90
CA TYR A 167 -13.70 8.19 -4.49
C TYR A 167 -12.59 8.77 -5.34
N GLY A 168 -11.52 8.00 -5.51
CA GLY A 168 -10.41 8.39 -6.36
C GLY A 168 -9.32 7.33 -6.41
N GLY A 169 -8.45 7.48 -7.39
CA GLY A 169 -7.35 6.56 -7.60
C GLY A 169 -6.85 6.55 -9.04
N HIS A 170 -6.07 5.54 -9.34
CA HIS A 170 -5.49 5.23 -10.65
C HIS A 170 -5.78 3.77 -11.00
N ASP A 171 -5.41 3.34 -12.20
CA ASP A 171 -5.79 2.02 -12.74
C ASP A 171 -5.35 0.81 -11.88
N SER A 172 -4.30 0.95 -11.05
CA SER A 172 -3.83 -0.13 -10.18
C SER A 172 -4.29 -0.02 -8.72
N ALA A 173 -4.71 1.17 -8.27
CA ALA A 173 -5.02 1.45 -6.87
C ALA A 173 -6.04 2.56 -6.70
N ALA A 174 -7.13 2.27 -5.99
CA ALA A 174 -8.19 3.23 -5.72
C ALA A 174 -8.69 3.14 -4.27
N GLY A 175 -9.40 4.17 -3.84
CA GLY A 175 -10.11 4.24 -2.58
C GLY A 175 -11.49 4.83 -2.76
N PHE A 176 -12.39 4.52 -1.83
CA PHE A 176 -13.74 5.07 -1.82
C PHE A 176 -14.26 5.26 -0.40
N THR A 177 -15.25 6.13 -0.30
CA THR A 177 -16.08 6.35 0.90
C THR A 177 -17.52 6.33 0.46
N MET A 178 -18.37 5.58 1.17
CA MET A 178 -19.82 5.51 0.90
C MET A 178 -20.62 5.38 2.19
N LYS A 179 -21.95 5.51 2.12
CA LYS A 179 -22.83 5.08 3.21
C LYS A 179 -22.82 3.56 3.30
N THR A 180 -22.83 3.01 4.51
CA THR A 180 -22.88 1.56 4.72
C THR A 180 -24.11 0.93 4.06
N ASP A 181 -25.22 1.63 4.00
CA ASP A 181 -26.46 1.17 3.36
C ASP A 181 -26.29 0.92 1.85
N ASN A 182 -25.33 1.57 1.20
CA ASN A 182 -25.03 1.37 -0.22
C ASN A 182 -24.18 0.12 -0.48
N TRP A 183 -23.68 -0.56 0.57
CA TRP A 183 -22.75 -1.68 0.41
C TRP A 183 -23.33 -2.81 -0.43
N GLN A 184 -24.59 -3.19 -0.19
CA GLN A 184 -25.23 -4.27 -0.95
C GLN A 184 -25.40 -3.90 -2.44
N ALA A 185 -25.84 -2.67 -2.71
CA ALA A 185 -25.95 -2.16 -4.08
C ALA A 185 -24.59 -2.10 -4.80
N PHE A 186 -23.54 -1.77 -4.08
CA PHE A 186 -22.17 -1.80 -4.60
C PHE A 186 -21.74 -3.22 -4.99
N LEU A 187 -21.99 -4.23 -4.14
CA LEU A 187 -21.70 -5.64 -4.45
C LEU A 187 -22.40 -6.10 -5.72
N GLU A 188 -23.69 -5.78 -5.86
CA GLU A 188 -24.49 -6.15 -7.02
C GLU A 188 -23.98 -5.50 -8.31
N ARG A 189 -23.68 -4.20 -8.27
CA ARG A 189 -23.11 -3.48 -9.42
C ARG A 189 -21.73 -3.99 -9.80
N LEU A 190 -20.89 -4.25 -8.82
CA LEU A 190 -19.56 -4.83 -9.06
C LEU A 190 -19.69 -6.18 -9.76
N ALA A 191 -20.57 -7.06 -9.28
CA ALA A 191 -20.81 -8.35 -9.89
C ALA A 191 -21.35 -8.21 -11.33
N GLN A 192 -22.29 -7.30 -11.59
CA GLN A 192 -22.82 -7.02 -12.92
C GLN A 192 -21.73 -6.49 -13.87
N PHE A 193 -20.90 -5.57 -13.40
CA PHE A 193 -19.78 -5.04 -14.17
C PHE A 193 -18.79 -6.14 -14.54
N MET A 194 -18.38 -6.94 -13.56
CA MET A 194 -17.42 -8.03 -13.75
C MET A 194 -17.96 -9.19 -14.59
N ALA A 195 -19.29 -9.39 -14.60
CA ALA A 195 -19.90 -10.39 -15.48
C ALA A 195 -19.75 -10.02 -16.98
N ARG A 196 -19.72 -8.71 -17.28
CA ARG A 196 -19.63 -8.17 -18.65
C ARG A 196 -18.20 -7.87 -19.08
N THR A 197 -17.25 -7.86 -18.13
CA THR A 197 -15.86 -7.52 -18.38
C THR A 197 -15.07 -8.79 -18.63
N GLU A 198 -14.43 -8.89 -19.78
CA GLU A 198 -13.39 -9.87 -20.02
C GLU A 198 -12.10 -9.34 -19.36
N LEU A 199 -11.62 -10.05 -18.36
CA LEU A 199 -10.30 -9.73 -17.79
C LEU A 199 -9.27 -10.23 -18.79
N ILE A 200 -8.51 -9.30 -19.35
CA ILE A 200 -7.37 -9.64 -20.19
C ILE A 200 -6.30 -10.15 -19.23
N THR A 201 -6.15 -11.45 -19.13
CA THR A 201 -4.99 -12.08 -18.49
C THR A 201 -3.85 -12.01 -19.49
N GLU A 202 -3.14 -10.89 -19.54
CA GLU A 202 -1.86 -10.85 -20.25
C GLU A 202 -0.89 -11.79 -19.51
N GLU A 203 -0.28 -12.70 -20.25
CA GLU A 203 0.86 -13.44 -19.72
C GLU A 203 1.92 -12.40 -19.34
N PRO A 204 2.60 -12.55 -18.19
CA PRO A 204 3.60 -11.60 -17.77
C PRO A 204 4.71 -11.54 -18.84
N GLU A 205 4.73 -10.48 -19.62
CA GLU A 205 5.83 -10.21 -20.53
C GLU A 205 7.07 -9.79 -19.73
N PHE A 206 8.17 -10.50 -19.95
CA PHE A 206 9.47 -10.04 -19.49
C PHE A 206 9.97 -8.98 -20.47
N LEU A 207 9.91 -7.72 -20.04
CA LEU A 207 10.57 -6.64 -20.77
C LEU A 207 12.09 -6.84 -20.65
N ILE A 208 12.74 -7.09 -21.77
CA ILE A 208 14.21 -7.20 -21.86
C ILE A 208 14.71 -5.86 -22.38
N ASP A 209 15.34 -5.08 -21.49
CA ASP A 209 15.88 -3.76 -21.86
C ASP A 209 17.05 -3.85 -22.83
N ALA A 210 17.88 -4.87 -22.71
CA ALA A 210 19.00 -5.11 -23.64
C ALA A 210 19.46 -6.57 -23.59
N GLU A 211 19.88 -7.08 -24.74
CA GLU A 211 20.67 -8.32 -24.85
C GLU A 211 22.15 -7.95 -24.83
N LEU A 212 22.89 -8.51 -23.87
CA LEU A 212 24.30 -8.24 -23.70
C LEU A 212 25.12 -9.49 -24.01
N PRO A 213 26.13 -9.41 -24.89
CA PRO A 213 27.13 -10.47 -25.04
C PRO A 213 27.81 -10.72 -23.71
N HIS A 214 28.17 -11.98 -23.43
CA HIS A 214 28.84 -12.38 -22.18
C HIS A 214 30.10 -11.56 -21.87
N SER A 215 30.81 -11.13 -22.91
CA SER A 215 32.02 -10.29 -22.79
C SER A 215 31.76 -8.88 -22.19
N PHE A 216 30.52 -8.42 -22.21
CA PHE A 216 30.09 -7.13 -21.61
C PHE A 216 29.69 -7.24 -20.14
N VAL A 217 29.57 -8.47 -19.59
CA VAL A 217 29.29 -8.68 -18.16
C VAL A 217 30.61 -8.49 -17.38
N THR A 218 30.95 -7.24 -17.16
CA THR A 218 32.19 -6.80 -16.51
C THR A 218 31.90 -6.10 -15.18
N PRO A 219 32.90 -5.93 -14.28
CA PRO A 219 32.77 -5.12 -13.09
C PRO A 219 32.32 -3.67 -13.38
N ASP A 220 32.74 -3.11 -14.52
CA ASP A 220 32.38 -1.75 -14.93
C ASP A 220 30.88 -1.64 -15.26
N LEU A 221 30.29 -2.66 -15.90
CA LEU A 221 28.84 -2.72 -16.11
C LEU A 221 28.09 -2.77 -14.77
N LEU A 222 28.56 -3.55 -13.82
CA LEU A 222 27.96 -3.61 -12.48
C LEU A 222 28.05 -2.26 -11.77
N GLN A 223 29.16 -1.55 -11.92
CA GLN A 223 29.34 -0.22 -11.37
C GLN A 223 28.40 0.79 -12.06
N LEU A 224 28.23 0.70 -13.37
CA LEU A 224 27.28 1.51 -14.12
C LEU A 224 25.84 1.27 -13.64
N CYS A 225 25.41 0.01 -13.48
CA CYS A 225 24.07 -0.30 -12.96
C CYS A 225 23.82 0.32 -11.58
N ARG A 226 24.82 0.30 -10.69
CA ARG A 226 24.72 0.93 -9.36
C ARG A 226 24.56 2.46 -9.41
N TYR A 227 24.98 3.09 -10.50
CA TYR A 227 24.76 4.54 -10.70
C TYR A 227 23.28 4.89 -10.93
N PHE A 228 22.47 3.92 -11.38
CA PHE A 228 21.04 4.09 -11.64
C PHE A 228 20.14 3.56 -10.50
N GLU A 229 20.73 2.99 -9.44
CA GLU A 229 20.03 2.65 -8.19
C GLU A 229 19.85 3.89 -7.28
#